data_142e4976278cee34ed4208b25eab86ea
#
_entry.id   142e4976278cee34ed4208b25eab86ea
#
_cell.length_a   1.000
_cell.length_b   1.000
_cell.length_c   1.000
_cell.angle_alpha   90.00
_cell.angle_beta   90.00
_cell.angle_gamma   90.00
#
_symmetry.space_group_name_H-M   'P 1'
#
loop_
_entity.id
_entity.type
_entity.pdbx_description
1 polymer ?
#
loop_
_entity_poly.entity_id
_entity_poly.type
_entity_poly.pdbx_seq_one_letter_code
_entity_poly.pdbx_strand_id
1 'polypeptide(L)'
;FTGASASVKGYPHSSIFAMGKHGLRGLASAMGRELAPQGVHVCHFVIDGGVRNALKGRTEGPDDPSDKYLCPDAIAETYMHVVGQDRSSWSWEIELRPYGENY
;
A
#
# COMPACT_ATOMS: atom_id res chain seq x y z
N PHE A 1 -1.06 7.86 -2.47
CA PHE A 1 -0.37 7.79 -1.18
C PHE A 1 0.00 6.35 -0.84
N THR A 2 1.21 6.15 -0.33
CA THR A 2 1.72 4.83 0.03
C THR A 2 1.58 4.61 1.53
N GLY A 3 0.67 3.72 1.89
CA GLY A 3 0.46 3.28 3.26
C GLY A 3 1.20 2.00 3.59
N ALA A 4 0.85 1.40 4.71
CA ALA A 4 1.46 0.18 5.21
C ALA A 4 0.42 -0.59 6.02
N SER A 5 0.79 -1.78 6.52
CA SER A 5 -0.04 -2.49 7.50
C SER A 5 -0.44 -1.57 8.64
N ALA A 6 0.48 -0.69 9.04
CA ALA A 6 0.27 0.29 10.11
C ALA A 6 -0.75 1.39 9.77
N SER A 7 -1.24 1.44 8.54
CA SER A 7 -2.36 2.33 8.17
C SER A 7 -3.69 1.86 8.74
N VAL A 8 -3.82 0.56 9.02
CA VAL A 8 -5.07 -0.07 9.45
C VAL A 8 -4.93 -0.91 10.73
N LYS A 9 -3.71 -1.13 11.20
CA LYS A 9 -3.42 -1.92 12.41
C LYS A 9 -2.37 -1.23 13.26
N GLY A 10 -2.52 -1.31 14.59
CA GLY A 10 -1.48 -0.87 15.52
C GLY A 10 -0.70 -2.08 16.02
N TYR A 11 0.63 -2.06 15.87
CA TYR A 11 1.48 -3.12 16.39
C TYR A 11 2.19 -2.65 17.67
N PRO A 12 2.46 -3.55 18.62
CA PRO A 12 3.24 -3.21 19.80
C PRO A 12 4.58 -2.57 19.40
N HIS A 13 5.01 -1.58 20.15
CA HIS A 13 6.27 -0.86 19.96
C HIS A 13 6.37 -0.04 18.65
N SER A 14 5.25 0.18 17.97
CA SER A 14 5.20 0.93 16.72
C SER A 14 4.14 2.03 16.72
N SER A 15 3.89 2.65 17.88
CA SER A 15 2.81 3.63 18.03
C SER A 15 2.98 4.88 17.15
N ILE A 16 4.21 5.38 17.04
CA ILE A 16 4.47 6.58 16.23
C ILE A 16 4.28 6.27 14.74
N PHE A 17 4.78 5.11 14.29
CA PHE A 17 4.60 4.66 12.90
C PHE A 17 3.11 4.48 12.59
N ALA A 18 2.38 3.82 13.48
CA ALA A 18 0.93 3.62 13.32
C ALA A 18 0.18 4.96 13.27
N MET A 19 0.54 5.90 14.15
CA MET A 19 -0.06 7.23 14.14
C MET A 19 0.14 7.91 12.79
N GLY A 20 1.35 7.90 12.26
CA GLY A 20 1.67 8.51 10.98
C GLY A 20 0.92 7.88 9.82
N LYS A 21 0.90 6.55 9.75
CA LYS A 21 0.27 5.83 8.65
C LYS A 21 -1.27 5.86 8.73
N HIS A 22 -1.86 5.81 9.92
CA HIS A 22 -3.30 6.03 10.09
C HIS A 22 -3.67 7.46 9.68
N GLY A 23 -2.85 8.44 10.07
CA GLY A 23 -3.05 9.84 9.69
C GLY A 23 -2.99 10.02 8.17
N LEU A 24 -2.04 9.37 7.51
CA LEU A 24 -1.92 9.40 6.05
C LEU A 24 -3.18 8.85 5.37
N ARG A 25 -3.71 7.75 5.88
CA ARG A 25 -4.95 7.18 5.36
C ARG A 25 -6.12 8.15 5.49
N GLY A 26 -6.23 8.80 6.64
CA GLY A 26 -7.26 9.82 6.87
C GLY A 26 -7.12 11.01 5.92
N LEU A 27 -5.89 11.47 5.71
CA LEU A 27 -5.59 12.53 4.76
C LEU A 27 -6.00 12.14 3.34
N ALA A 28 -5.62 10.96 2.90
CA ALA A 28 -5.96 10.46 1.57
C ALA A 28 -7.48 10.36 1.38
N SER A 29 -8.19 9.88 2.39
CA SER A 29 -9.65 9.77 2.37
C SER A 29 -10.31 11.13 2.20
N ALA A 30 -9.88 12.11 2.99
CA ALA A 30 -10.41 13.47 2.93
C ALA A 30 -10.11 14.13 1.58
N MET A 31 -8.86 14.05 1.13
CA MET A 31 -8.45 14.62 -0.14
C MET A 31 -9.15 13.97 -1.33
N GLY A 32 -9.35 12.66 -1.27
CA GLY A 32 -10.07 11.94 -2.32
C GLY A 32 -11.48 12.45 -2.50
N ARG A 33 -12.19 12.65 -1.39
CA ARG A 33 -13.55 13.18 -1.42
C ARG A 33 -13.59 14.63 -1.87
N GLU A 34 -12.65 15.43 -1.43
CA GLU A 34 -12.59 16.85 -1.78
C GLU A 34 -12.24 17.06 -3.25
N LEU A 35 -11.28 16.31 -3.78
CA LEU A 35 -10.69 16.56 -5.09
C LEU A 35 -11.33 15.75 -6.24
N ALA A 36 -12.01 14.65 -5.95
CA ALA A 36 -12.65 13.85 -6.99
C ALA A 36 -13.59 14.66 -7.87
N PRO A 37 -14.44 15.57 -7.33
CA PRO A 37 -15.30 16.40 -8.18
C PRO A 37 -14.52 17.32 -9.11
N GLN A 38 -13.25 17.58 -8.83
CA GLN A 38 -12.38 18.40 -9.66
C GLN A 38 -11.59 17.56 -10.67
N GLY A 39 -11.84 16.26 -10.74
CA GLY A 39 -11.15 15.36 -11.66
C GLY A 39 -9.79 14.86 -11.18
N VAL A 40 -9.50 14.97 -9.88
CA VAL A 40 -8.24 14.47 -9.31
C VAL A 40 -8.46 13.11 -8.66
N HIS A 41 -7.73 12.12 -9.12
CA HIS A 41 -7.81 10.76 -8.59
C HIS A 41 -6.81 10.58 -7.44
N VAL A 42 -7.33 10.36 -6.24
CA VAL A 42 -6.52 10.09 -5.05
C VAL A 42 -6.74 8.63 -4.65
N CYS A 43 -5.65 7.89 -4.51
CA CYS A 43 -5.71 6.50 -4.07
C CYS A 43 -4.68 6.25 -2.96
N HIS A 44 -5.08 5.48 -1.97
CA HIS A 44 -4.24 5.05 -0.87
C HIS A 44 -3.93 3.56 -1.06
N PHE A 45 -2.64 3.21 -0.97
CA PHE A 45 -2.19 1.84 -1.13
C PHE A 45 -1.72 1.29 0.21
N VAL A 46 -2.37 0.26 0.70
CA VAL A 46 -1.96 -0.44 1.93
C VAL A 46 -0.95 -1.52 1.52
N ILE A 47 0.33 -1.27 1.77
CA ILE A 47 1.39 -2.24 1.51
C ILE A 47 1.54 -3.10 2.77
N ASP A 48 0.87 -4.23 2.76
CA ASP A 48 0.76 -5.10 3.94
C ASP A 48 1.81 -6.22 3.89
N GLY A 49 3.03 -5.85 4.23
CA GLY A 49 4.16 -6.76 4.27
C GLY A 49 5.48 -6.07 3.95
N GLY A 50 6.57 -6.79 4.10
CA GLY A 50 7.88 -6.30 3.73
C GLY A 50 8.05 -6.30 2.21
N VAL A 51 8.73 -5.29 1.70
CA VAL A 51 9.07 -5.19 0.28
C VAL A 51 10.49 -5.71 0.08
N ARG A 52 10.71 -6.48 -0.97
CA ARG A 52 12.05 -6.96 -1.31
C ARG A 52 13.03 -5.81 -1.40
N ASN A 53 14.14 -5.93 -0.69
CA ASN A 53 15.18 -4.90 -0.64
C ASN A 53 16.48 -5.55 -0.16
N ALA A 54 17.45 -5.72 -1.07
CA ALA A 54 18.73 -6.36 -0.76
C ALA A 54 19.49 -5.62 0.35
N LEU A 55 19.40 -4.30 0.42
CA LEU A 55 20.07 -3.50 1.45
C LEU A 55 19.53 -3.77 2.86
N LYS A 56 18.31 -4.29 2.95
CA LYS A 56 17.66 -4.65 4.23
C LYS A 56 17.64 -6.15 4.44
N GLY A 57 18.35 -6.93 3.63
CA GLY A 57 18.37 -8.39 3.72
C GLY A 57 17.05 -9.06 3.29
N ARG A 58 16.20 -8.36 2.58
CA ARG A 58 14.92 -8.88 2.06
C ARG A 58 15.12 -9.32 0.62
N THR A 59 15.72 -10.51 0.43
CA THR A 59 16.16 -10.96 -0.89
C THR A 59 15.39 -12.14 -1.44
N GLU A 60 14.46 -12.71 -0.68
CA GLU A 60 13.65 -13.82 -1.16
C GLU A 60 12.90 -13.41 -2.43
N GLY A 61 12.86 -14.32 -3.36
CA GLY A 61 12.26 -14.11 -4.68
C GLY A 61 11.19 -15.15 -4.99
N PRO A 62 10.78 -15.23 -6.25
CA PRO A 62 9.71 -16.15 -6.68
C PRO A 62 9.97 -17.62 -6.35
N ASP A 63 11.25 -18.00 -6.22
CA ASP A 63 11.64 -19.38 -5.92
C ASP A 63 11.73 -19.67 -4.42
N ASP A 64 11.51 -18.66 -3.56
CA ASP A 64 11.54 -18.84 -2.12
C ASP A 64 10.20 -19.42 -1.66
N PRO A 65 10.21 -20.61 -1.01
CA PRO A 65 8.95 -21.21 -0.55
C PRO A 65 8.20 -20.38 0.51
N SER A 66 8.87 -19.46 1.20
CA SER A 66 8.20 -18.58 2.17
C SER A 66 7.39 -17.48 1.48
N ASP A 67 7.89 -17.01 0.34
CA ASP A 67 7.27 -15.97 -0.51
C ASP A 67 6.64 -14.83 0.32
N LYS A 68 7.43 -14.34 1.28
CA LYS A 68 6.92 -13.42 2.31
C LYS A 68 7.14 -11.94 1.99
N TYR A 69 7.84 -11.63 0.90
CA TYR A 69 8.12 -10.24 0.53
C TYR A 69 7.43 -9.86 -0.76
N LEU A 70 6.91 -8.61 -0.80
CA LEU A 70 6.34 -8.05 -2.03
C LEU A 70 7.45 -7.73 -3.04
N CYS A 71 7.13 -7.92 -4.30
CA CYS A 71 8.00 -7.55 -5.41
C CYS A 71 7.77 -6.07 -5.77
N PRO A 72 8.82 -5.23 -5.75
CA PRO A 72 8.67 -3.81 -6.10
C PRO A 72 8.05 -3.58 -7.49
N ASP A 73 8.44 -4.38 -8.47
CA ASP A 73 7.91 -4.23 -9.83
C ASP A 73 6.41 -4.56 -9.90
N ALA A 74 5.98 -5.59 -9.17
CA ALA A 74 4.57 -5.95 -9.12
C ALA A 74 3.73 -4.86 -8.43
N ILE A 75 4.28 -4.24 -7.38
CA ILE A 75 3.65 -3.08 -6.73
C ILE A 75 3.50 -1.95 -7.74
N ALA A 76 4.57 -1.64 -8.47
CA ALA A 76 4.57 -0.57 -9.46
C ALA A 76 3.53 -0.79 -10.56
N GLU A 77 3.35 -2.03 -11.02
CA GLU A 77 2.32 -2.38 -11.99
C GLU A 77 0.92 -2.06 -11.47
N THR A 78 0.65 -2.33 -10.20
CA THR A 78 -0.64 -2.00 -9.60
C THR A 78 -0.85 -0.49 -9.54
N TYR A 79 0.19 0.27 -9.17
CA TYR A 79 0.12 1.73 -9.17
C TYR A 79 -0.22 2.26 -10.57
N MET A 80 0.46 1.77 -11.59
CA MET A 80 0.20 2.19 -12.97
C MET A 80 -1.19 1.81 -13.45
N HIS A 81 -1.69 0.65 -13.04
CA HIS A 81 -3.07 0.27 -13.32
C HIS A 81 -4.07 1.28 -12.74
N VAL A 82 -3.86 1.68 -11.49
CA VAL A 82 -4.74 2.65 -10.82
C VAL A 82 -4.68 4.02 -11.51
N VAL A 83 -3.48 4.46 -11.89
CA VAL A 83 -3.29 5.73 -12.61
C VAL A 83 -4.11 5.75 -13.91
N GLY A 84 -4.22 4.60 -14.58
CA GLY A 84 -4.95 4.48 -15.84
C GLY A 84 -6.42 4.12 -15.70
N GLN A 85 -6.97 4.01 -14.50
CA GLN A 85 -8.37 3.63 -14.32
C GLN A 85 -9.33 4.64 -14.94
N ASP A 86 -10.38 4.11 -15.56
CA ASP A 86 -11.46 4.94 -16.09
C ASP A 86 -12.11 5.70 -14.93
N ARG A 87 -12.52 6.95 -15.21
CA ARG A 87 -13.09 7.85 -14.21
C ARG A 87 -14.36 7.28 -13.57
N SER A 88 -15.09 6.40 -14.27
CA SER A 88 -16.29 5.74 -13.74
C SER A 88 -15.99 4.67 -12.69
N SER A 89 -14.72 4.29 -12.54
CA SER A 89 -14.33 3.14 -11.70
C SER A 89 -12.99 3.40 -11.01
N TRP A 90 -12.88 4.51 -10.32
CA TRP A 90 -11.69 4.87 -9.58
C TRP A 90 -11.62 4.13 -8.24
N SER A 91 -10.52 3.44 -7.99
CA SER A 91 -10.21 2.89 -6.67
C SER A 91 -9.73 4.02 -5.76
N TRP A 92 -10.23 4.07 -4.54
CA TRP A 92 -9.68 5.00 -3.56
C TRP A 92 -8.66 4.32 -2.62
N GLU A 93 -8.79 2.99 -2.44
CA GLU A 93 -7.88 2.23 -1.59
C GLU A 93 -7.67 0.83 -2.14
N ILE A 94 -6.41 0.40 -2.17
CA ILE A 94 -6.03 -0.95 -2.60
C ILE A 94 -5.06 -1.52 -1.57
N GLU A 95 -5.29 -2.76 -1.16
CA GLU A 95 -4.40 -3.48 -0.26
C GLU A 95 -3.62 -4.53 -1.02
N LEU A 96 -2.29 -4.53 -0.84
CA LEU A 96 -1.38 -5.49 -1.45
C LEU A 96 -0.61 -6.22 -0.37
N ARG A 97 -0.57 -7.56 -0.45
CA ARG A 97 0.22 -8.39 0.46
C ARG A 97 0.73 -9.62 -0.25
N PRO A 98 1.87 -10.17 0.19
CA PRO A 98 2.33 -11.46 -0.33
C PRO A 98 1.33 -12.55 0.05
N TYR A 99 1.16 -13.54 -0.80
CA TYR A 99 0.22 -14.60 -0.48
C TYR A 99 0.63 -15.40 0.77
N GLY A 100 1.94 -15.41 1.08
CA GLY A 100 2.48 -16.05 2.28
C GLY A 100 2.42 -15.19 3.54
N GLU A 101 1.87 -13.97 3.47
CA GLU A 101 1.77 -13.08 4.63
C GLU A 101 0.65 -13.55 5.57
N ASN A 102 0.94 -13.46 6.87
CA ASN A 102 0.00 -13.84 7.90
C ASN A 102 -0.82 -12.62 8.32
N TYR A 103 -2.09 -12.64 8.05
CA TYR A 103 -3.00 -11.55 8.33
C TYR A 103 -4.29 -12.07 9.00
#